data_dfc30298048254e20862e11b7d722422
#
_entry.id   dfc30298048254e20862e11b7d722422
#
_cell.length_a   1.000
_cell.length_b   1.000
_cell.length_c   1.000
_cell.angle_alpha   90.00
_cell.angle_beta   90.00
_cell.angle_gamma   90.00
#
_symmetry.space_group_name_H-M   'P 1'
#
loop_
_entity.id
_entity.type
_entity.pdbx_description
1 polymer ?
#
loop_
_entity_poly.entity_id
_entity_poly.type
_entity_poly.pdbx_seq_one_letter_code
_entity_poly.pdbx_strand_id
1 'polypeptide(L)'
;DKDYLANFTNNKQTYVDNVLWHHKSLFVQIKDTRNDFPLSGVIGVQHWAQWGGTSTNPKIGKQPQSIKDLIRVICGSEGGGDATVSDQINVLGNHYGSYDFKLAFTQPNWQVSAYYQHFFEDKSGMIFVNNTDGLWGGQLDLPKFPWLRKVVVEYLVTRDQSGQFHFIDFDHDLHPGVGGGGDDYYNNGEYTTGASYFNRAIGSPLITSPEYNEAGSLGFKNNRVRDWHFGAEGAISSQVSYRVLVTVMNSWGRHVTPFLSKKRGASGLLDISYQHPRLSGWEFTGSLAADAGSMFGDNFGFSLNCLLY
;
A
#
# COMPACT_ATOMS: atom_id res chain seq x y z
N ASP A 1 3.05 17.35 -11.08
CA ASP A 1 4.15 16.41 -10.90
C ASP A 1 5.29 16.58 -11.93
N LYS A 2 4.97 17.06 -13.12
CA LYS A 2 5.87 17.20 -14.27
C LYS A 2 7.18 17.91 -13.96
N ASP A 3 7.13 19.11 -13.39
CA ASP A 3 8.32 19.91 -13.12
C ASP A 3 9.19 19.27 -12.04
N TYR A 4 8.57 18.65 -11.06
CA TYR A 4 9.27 17.88 -10.04
C TYR A 4 10.01 16.68 -10.65
N LEU A 5 9.33 15.87 -11.47
CA LEU A 5 9.92 14.70 -12.11
C LEU A 5 11.04 15.09 -13.09
N ALA A 6 10.85 16.14 -13.88
CA ALA A 6 11.87 16.65 -14.79
C ALA A 6 13.16 17.09 -14.07
N ASN A 7 13.04 17.66 -12.87
CA ASN A 7 14.17 18.07 -12.04
C ASN A 7 14.76 16.90 -11.23
N PHE A 8 13.93 15.90 -10.86
CA PHE A 8 14.38 14.74 -10.11
C PHE A 8 15.18 13.75 -10.97
N THR A 9 14.81 13.59 -12.24
CA THR A 9 15.43 12.60 -13.12
C THR A 9 16.64 13.15 -13.86
N ASN A 10 17.81 12.94 -13.34
CA ASN A 10 19.06 13.33 -14.01
C ASN A 10 19.35 12.55 -15.32
N ASN A 11 18.65 11.44 -15.58
CA ASN A 11 18.99 10.46 -16.63
C ASN A 11 17.98 10.41 -17.79
N LYS A 12 17.20 11.44 -18.05
CA LYS A 12 16.23 11.49 -19.16
C LYS A 12 15.29 10.26 -19.21
N GLN A 13 14.92 9.72 -18.05
CA GLN A 13 13.97 8.61 -17.99
C GLN A 13 12.61 9.05 -18.53
N THR A 14 11.95 8.15 -19.26
CA THR A 14 10.61 8.42 -19.74
C THR A 14 9.60 8.17 -18.62
N TYR A 15 8.58 9.00 -18.53
CA TYR A 15 7.44 8.87 -17.61
C TYR A 15 6.18 9.39 -18.28
N VAL A 16 5.04 9.14 -17.71
CA VAL A 16 3.76 9.69 -18.14
C VAL A 16 3.41 10.87 -17.25
N ASP A 17 3.14 12.02 -17.87
CA ASP A 17 2.75 13.26 -17.21
C ASP A 17 1.22 13.39 -17.19
N ASN A 18 0.66 14.09 -16.20
CA ASN A 18 -0.77 14.30 -16.03
C ASN A 18 -1.59 13.00 -15.98
N VAL A 19 -1.04 11.98 -15.30
CA VAL A 19 -1.71 10.70 -15.06
C VAL A 19 -2.99 10.92 -14.26
N LEU A 20 -4.04 10.26 -14.67
CA LEU A 20 -5.31 10.21 -13.97
C LEU A 20 -5.33 9.01 -13.01
N TRP A 21 -5.96 9.19 -11.86
CA TRP A 21 -6.20 8.13 -10.89
C TRP A 21 -7.69 7.84 -10.77
N HIS A 22 -8.02 6.55 -10.83
CA HIS A 22 -9.35 6.04 -10.54
C HIS A 22 -9.30 5.17 -9.28
N HIS A 23 -10.27 5.33 -8.39
CA HIS A 23 -10.47 4.45 -7.24
C HIS A 23 -11.93 4.09 -7.11
N LYS A 24 -12.19 2.82 -6.87
CA LYS A 24 -13.51 2.30 -6.50
C LYS A 24 -13.36 1.28 -5.39
N SER A 25 -14.36 1.21 -4.52
CA SER A 25 -14.42 0.21 -3.45
C SER A 25 -15.87 -0.18 -3.16
N LEU A 26 -16.04 -1.40 -2.70
CA LEU A 26 -17.30 -1.91 -2.19
C LEU A 26 -17.02 -2.73 -0.93
N PHE A 27 -17.71 -2.40 0.16
CA PHE A 27 -17.64 -3.14 1.41
C PHE A 27 -19.03 -3.56 1.83
N VAL A 28 -19.17 -4.82 2.22
CA VAL A 28 -20.38 -5.39 2.78
C VAL A 28 -20.11 -5.82 4.21
N GLN A 29 -20.83 -5.24 5.16
CA GLN A 29 -20.77 -5.62 6.58
C GLN A 29 -22.00 -6.44 6.94
N ILE A 30 -21.76 -7.56 7.60
CA ILE A 30 -22.80 -8.42 8.18
C ILE A 30 -22.63 -8.40 9.69
N LYS A 31 -23.64 -7.93 10.39
CA LYS A 31 -23.67 -7.94 11.86
C LYS A 31 -25.10 -8.10 12.35
N ASP A 32 -25.29 -8.70 13.51
CA ASP A 32 -26.57 -8.72 14.18
C ASP A 32 -26.92 -7.35 14.77
N THR A 33 -28.02 -6.77 14.32
CA THR A 33 -28.49 -5.45 14.78
C THR A 33 -29.12 -5.49 16.17
N ARG A 34 -29.54 -6.66 16.66
CA ARG A 34 -30.09 -6.85 18.00
C ARG A 34 -29.01 -7.07 19.06
N ASN A 35 -27.74 -7.26 18.62
CA ASN A 35 -26.59 -7.60 19.45
C ASN A 35 -26.75 -8.93 20.23
N ASP A 36 -27.62 -9.83 19.77
CA ASP A 36 -27.76 -11.16 20.35
C ASP A 36 -26.64 -12.09 19.92
N PHE A 37 -26.06 -11.83 18.73
CA PHE A 37 -24.94 -12.57 18.21
C PHE A 37 -23.69 -11.70 18.14
N PRO A 38 -22.61 -12.06 18.85
CA PRO A 38 -21.44 -11.19 19.03
C PRO A 38 -20.50 -11.13 17.83
N LEU A 39 -20.69 -11.95 16.80
CA LEU A 39 -19.82 -12.00 15.63
C LEU A 39 -20.31 -11.05 14.53
N SER A 40 -19.39 -10.32 13.95
CA SER A 40 -19.62 -9.54 12.73
C SER A 40 -18.53 -9.80 11.70
N GLY A 41 -18.88 -9.64 10.41
CA GLY A 41 -17.97 -9.83 9.30
C GLY A 41 -18.00 -8.66 8.34
N VAL A 42 -16.87 -8.39 7.68
CA VAL A 42 -16.77 -7.47 6.54
C VAL A 42 -16.06 -8.19 5.41
N ILE A 43 -16.61 -8.06 4.20
CA ILE A 43 -15.97 -8.45 2.96
C ILE A 43 -15.91 -7.21 2.09
N GLY A 44 -14.75 -6.94 1.50
CA GLY A 44 -14.53 -5.78 0.66
C GLY A 44 -13.73 -6.09 -0.58
N VAL A 45 -13.84 -5.21 -1.56
CA VAL A 45 -12.96 -5.13 -2.72
C VAL A 45 -12.60 -3.68 -2.95
N GLN A 46 -11.35 -3.42 -3.21
CA GLN A 46 -10.82 -2.12 -3.57
C GLN A 46 -10.02 -2.23 -4.86
N HIS A 47 -10.10 -1.21 -5.69
CA HIS A 47 -9.40 -1.17 -6.95
C HIS A 47 -8.97 0.26 -7.29
N TRP A 48 -7.70 0.44 -7.56
CA TRP A 48 -7.08 1.68 -8.06
C TRP A 48 -6.53 1.43 -9.44
N ALA A 49 -6.50 2.48 -10.26
CA ALA A 49 -5.85 2.44 -11.56
C ALA A 49 -5.22 3.80 -11.90
N GLN A 50 -4.01 3.75 -12.44
CA GLN A 50 -3.38 4.86 -13.16
C GLN A 50 -3.72 4.71 -14.64
N TRP A 51 -4.12 5.79 -15.32
CA TRP A 51 -4.48 5.77 -16.73
C TRP A 51 -4.37 7.13 -17.38
N GLY A 52 -4.40 7.20 -18.71
CA GLY A 52 -4.33 8.46 -19.44
C GLY A 52 -2.99 9.19 -19.27
N GLY A 53 -2.99 10.50 -19.47
CA GLY A 53 -1.80 11.33 -19.41
C GLY A 53 -1.05 11.41 -20.73
N THR A 54 0.19 11.88 -20.68
CA THR A 54 1.04 12.04 -21.86
C THR A 54 2.45 11.55 -21.56
N SER A 55 2.91 10.56 -22.31
CA SER A 55 4.27 10.06 -22.17
C SER A 55 5.30 11.11 -22.65
N THR A 56 6.39 11.25 -21.90
CA THR A 56 7.53 12.05 -22.32
C THR A 56 8.31 11.41 -23.48
N ASN A 57 8.04 10.13 -23.81
CA ASN A 57 8.49 9.50 -25.03
C ASN A 57 7.60 9.96 -26.20
N PRO A 58 8.13 10.72 -27.18
CA PRO A 58 7.31 11.26 -28.27
C PRO A 58 6.75 10.17 -29.22
N LYS A 59 7.27 8.96 -29.19
CA LYS A 59 6.76 7.82 -29.97
C LYS A 59 5.45 7.25 -29.38
N ILE A 60 5.25 7.43 -28.09
CA ILE A 60 4.07 6.98 -27.36
C ILE A 60 3.05 8.12 -27.26
N GLY A 61 3.46 9.30 -26.82
CA GLY A 61 2.65 10.50 -26.76
C GLY A 61 1.47 10.41 -25.80
N LYS A 62 0.32 10.93 -26.21
CA LYS A 62 -0.89 10.99 -25.39
C LYS A 62 -1.52 9.61 -25.25
N GLN A 63 -1.78 9.22 -23.99
CA GLN A 63 -2.47 7.97 -23.65
C GLN A 63 -3.99 8.11 -23.79
N PRO A 64 -4.74 7.00 -24.03
CA PRO A 64 -6.18 7.02 -24.06
C PRO A 64 -6.78 7.58 -22.77
N GLN A 65 -7.66 8.60 -22.90
CA GLN A 65 -8.27 9.27 -21.74
C GLN A 65 -9.68 9.81 -22.03
N SER A 66 -10.41 9.16 -22.94
CA SER A 66 -11.82 9.47 -23.20
C SER A 66 -12.73 8.86 -22.11
N ILE A 67 -14.02 9.24 -22.13
CA ILE A 67 -15.04 8.61 -21.25
C ILE A 67 -15.13 7.10 -21.52
N LYS A 68 -14.97 6.67 -22.79
CA LYS A 68 -14.95 5.25 -23.14
C LYS A 68 -13.76 4.52 -22.46
N ASP A 69 -12.60 5.17 -22.40
CA ASP A 69 -11.42 4.61 -21.76
C ASP A 69 -11.57 4.57 -20.25
N LEU A 70 -12.21 5.57 -19.64
CA LEU A 70 -12.59 5.51 -18.23
C LEU A 70 -13.46 4.29 -17.91
N ILE A 71 -14.43 3.98 -18.75
CA ILE A 71 -15.27 2.78 -18.57
C ILE A 71 -14.42 1.51 -18.68
N ARG A 72 -13.48 1.43 -19.62
CA ARG A 72 -12.53 0.31 -19.72
C ARG A 72 -11.71 0.14 -18.45
N VAL A 73 -11.16 1.23 -17.94
CA VAL A 73 -10.39 1.24 -16.67
C VAL A 73 -11.26 0.79 -15.50
N ILE A 74 -12.50 1.26 -15.41
CA ILE A 74 -13.45 0.83 -14.37
C ILE A 74 -13.72 -0.67 -14.46
N CYS A 75 -13.85 -1.21 -15.66
CA CYS A 75 -14.15 -2.63 -15.90
C CYS A 75 -12.91 -3.54 -15.94
N GLY A 76 -11.70 -2.98 -15.92
CA GLY A 76 -10.46 -3.74 -16.09
C GLY A 76 -10.39 -4.39 -17.48
N SER A 77 -10.72 -3.63 -18.53
CA SER A 77 -10.78 -4.12 -19.92
C SER A 77 -9.57 -3.64 -20.73
N GLU A 78 -9.28 -4.34 -21.79
CA GLU A 78 -8.22 -4.02 -22.76
C GLU A 78 -8.37 -2.61 -23.37
N GLY A 79 -7.25 -2.00 -23.74
CA GLY A 79 -7.19 -0.72 -24.44
C GLY A 79 -7.74 -0.79 -25.85
N GLY A 80 -8.03 0.38 -26.45
CA GLY A 80 -8.38 0.49 -27.86
C GLY A 80 -7.14 0.48 -28.77
N GLY A 81 -7.36 0.61 -30.07
CA GLY A 81 -6.28 0.67 -31.06
C GLY A 81 -5.39 1.92 -30.95
N ASP A 82 -5.75 2.87 -30.11
CA ASP A 82 -5.00 4.08 -29.74
C ASP A 82 -4.16 3.92 -28.45
N ALA A 83 -4.29 2.76 -27.80
CA ALA A 83 -3.48 2.40 -26.63
C ALA A 83 -2.13 1.80 -27.05
N THR A 84 -1.19 1.69 -26.10
CA THR A 84 0.06 0.95 -26.32
C THR A 84 -0.22 -0.53 -26.56
N VAL A 85 0.72 -1.24 -27.18
CA VAL A 85 0.55 -2.69 -27.47
C VAL A 85 0.34 -3.46 -26.16
N SER A 86 1.03 -3.08 -25.07
CA SER A 86 0.85 -3.68 -23.75
C SER A 86 -0.59 -3.55 -23.26
N ASP A 87 -1.15 -2.36 -23.33
CA ASP A 87 -2.50 -2.06 -22.87
C ASP A 87 -3.59 -2.66 -23.78
N GLN A 88 -3.29 -2.92 -25.06
CA GLN A 88 -4.19 -3.62 -25.98
C GLN A 88 -4.28 -5.13 -25.72
N ILE A 89 -3.22 -5.72 -25.17
CA ILE A 89 -3.14 -7.18 -24.91
C ILE A 89 -3.61 -7.49 -23.46
N ASN A 90 -3.36 -6.58 -22.54
CA ASN A 90 -3.68 -6.76 -21.12
C ASN A 90 -4.91 -5.90 -20.73
N VAL A 91 -4.72 -4.99 -19.81
CA VAL A 91 -5.72 -4.03 -19.35
C VAL A 91 -5.21 -2.61 -19.59
N LEU A 92 -6.12 -1.69 -19.90
CA LEU A 92 -5.79 -0.29 -20.13
C LEU A 92 -5.36 0.37 -18.82
N GLY A 93 -4.09 0.73 -18.73
CA GLY A 93 -3.51 1.40 -17.57
C GLY A 93 -2.84 0.44 -16.59
N ASN A 94 -2.47 0.97 -15.43
CA ASN A 94 -1.81 0.26 -14.36
C ASN A 94 -2.76 0.06 -13.18
N HIS A 95 -3.02 -1.17 -12.80
CA HIS A 95 -4.06 -1.55 -11.85
C HIS A 95 -3.49 -2.10 -10.56
N TYR A 96 -4.15 -1.77 -9.44
CA TYR A 96 -3.87 -2.27 -8.10
C TYR A 96 -5.18 -2.58 -7.41
N GLY A 97 -5.24 -3.61 -6.61
CA GLY A 97 -6.43 -3.89 -5.84
C GLY A 97 -6.19 -4.75 -4.62
N SER A 98 -7.26 -4.90 -3.85
CA SER A 98 -7.29 -5.84 -2.74
C SER A 98 -8.67 -6.44 -2.55
N TYR A 99 -8.67 -7.68 -2.04
CA TYR A 99 -9.82 -8.26 -1.36
C TYR A 99 -9.62 -8.11 0.14
N ASP A 100 -10.62 -7.61 0.83
CA ASP A 100 -10.56 -7.30 2.26
C ASP A 100 -11.51 -8.20 3.02
N PHE A 101 -11.02 -8.85 4.05
CA PHE A 101 -11.78 -9.73 4.94
C PHE A 101 -11.55 -9.33 6.39
N LYS A 102 -12.61 -9.16 7.16
CA LYS A 102 -12.52 -8.91 8.60
C LYS A 102 -13.60 -9.69 9.34
N LEU A 103 -13.19 -10.32 10.45
CA LEU A 103 -14.09 -10.88 11.44
C LEU A 103 -13.85 -10.17 12.77
N ALA A 104 -14.93 -9.84 13.46
CA ALA A 104 -14.85 -9.24 14.79
C ALA A 104 -15.83 -9.94 15.74
N PHE A 105 -15.34 -10.26 16.93
CA PHE A 105 -16.10 -10.79 18.03
C PHE A 105 -16.16 -9.74 19.13
N THR A 106 -17.36 -9.28 19.44
CA THR A 106 -17.62 -8.15 20.36
C THR A 106 -18.26 -8.63 21.66
N GLN A 107 -17.71 -8.22 22.76
CA GLN A 107 -18.24 -8.40 24.11
C GLN A 107 -18.39 -7.02 24.81
N PRO A 108 -19.15 -6.89 25.90
CA PRO A 108 -19.38 -5.60 26.55
C PRO A 108 -18.12 -4.86 27.04
N ASN A 109 -17.02 -5.59 27.25
CA ASN A 109 -15.79 -5.05 27.81
C ASN A 109 -14.57 -5.12 26.87
N TRP A 110 -14.69 -5.85 25.77
CA TRP A 110 -13.62 -6.04 24.82
C TRP A 110 -14.15 -6.44 23.43
N GLN A 111 -13.37 -6.18 22.42
CA GLN A 111 -13.56 -6.70 21.07
C GLN A 111 -12.25 -7.23 20.54
N VAL A 112 -12.26 -8.41 19.95
CA VAL A 112 -11.15 -8.92 19.15
C VAL A 112 -11.58 -8.96 17.69
N SER A 113 -10.67 -8.55 16.80
CA SER A 113 -10.87 -8.71 15.37
C SER A 113 -9.62 -9.26 14.70
N ALA A 114 -9.85 -10.06 13.67
CA ALA A 114 -8.82 -10.52 12.75
C ALA A 114 -9.19 -10.05 11.34
N TYR A 115 -8.21 -9.68 10.55
CA TYR A 115 -8.42 -9.23 9.19
C TYR A 115 -7.29 -9.68 8.26
N TYR A 116 -7.64 -9.81 6.98
CA TYR A 116 -6.73 -10.11 5.90
C TYR A 116 -7.07 -9.23 4.70
N GLN A 117 -6.07 -8.56 4.16
CA GLN A 117 -6.15 -7.82 2.91
C GLN A 117 -5.25 -8.50 1.90
N HIS A 118 -5.84 -9.16 0.91
CA HIS A 118 -5.14 -9.82 -0.18
C HIS A 118 -4.86 -8.84 -1.31
N PHE A 119 -3.61 -8.69 -1.71
CA PHE A 119 -3.22 -7.77 -2.78
C PHE A 119 -3.25 -8.44 -4.14
N PHE A 120 -3.60 -7.66 -5.18
CA PHE A 120 -3.46 -8.07 -6.58
C PHE A 120 -3.15 -6.87 -7.47
N GLU A 121 -2.42 -7.09 -8.54
CA GLU A 121 -2.17 -6.11 -9.61
C GLU A 121 -2.70 -6.62 -10.96
N ASP A 122 -2.77 -7.92 -11.13
CA ASP A 122 -3.27 -8.58 -12.32
C ASP A 122 -4.16 -9.79 -12.00
N LYS A 123 -4.49 -10.55 -13.04
CA LYS A 123 -5.35 -11.74 -12.95
C LYS A 123 -4.73 -12.82 -12.07
N SER A 124 -3.41 -12.97 -12.05
CA SER A 124 -2.72 -13.98 -11.24
C SER A 124 -2.94 -13.72 -9.75
N GLY A 125 -2.76 -12.48 -9.32
CA GLY A 125 -3.06 -12.05 -7.96
C GLY A 125 -4.56 -12.18 -7.64
N MET A 126 -5.45 -11.79 -8.56
CA MET A 126 -6.91 -11.92 -8.36
C MET A 126 -7.36 -13.36 -8.10
N ILE A 127 -6.67 -14.38 -8.60
CA ILE A 127 -6.95 -15.80 -8.37
C ILE A 127 -6.03 -16.45 -7.35
N PHE A 128 -5.36 -15.65 -6.52
CA PHE A 128 -4.53 -16.08 -5.39
C PHE A 128 -3.26 -16.89 -5.76
N VAL A 129 -2.70 -16.70 -6.96
CA VAL A 129 -1.42 -17.34 -7.34
C VAL A 129 -0.26 -16.79 -6.52
N ASN A 130 -0.34 -15.54 -6.06
CA ASN A 130 0.62 -14.88 -5.16
C ASN A 130 0.54 -15.37 -3.70
N ASN A 131 -0.09 -16.52 -3.47
CA ASN A 131 -0.17 -17.23 -2.20
C ASN A 131 -0.70 -16.39 -1.03
N THR A 132 0.19 -16.07 -0.08
CA THR A 132 -0.16 -15.38 1.17
C THR A 132 0.19 -13.90 1.15
N ASP A 133 0.59 -13.36 -0.01
CA ASP A 133 0.88 -11.93 -0.11
C ASP A 133 -0.33 -11.10 0.31
N GLY A 134 -0.07 -10.09 1.10
CA GLY A 134 -1.10 -9.25 1.69
C GLY A 134 -0.75 -8.76 3.09
N LEU A 135 -1.75 -8.16 3.73
CA LEU A 135 -1.67 -7.70 5.11
C LEU A 135 -2.57 -8.58 6.00
N TRP A 136 -1.98 -9.22 6.97
CA TRP A 136 -2.65 -10.00 8.02
C TRP A 136 -2.66 -9.19 9.30
N GLY A 137 -3.78 -9.06 9.98
CA GLY A 137 -3.85 -8.26 11.18
C GLY A 137 -4.76 -8.83 12.25
N GLY A 138 -4.43 -8.49 13.49
CA GLY A 138 -5.23 -8.73 14.66
C GLY A 138 -5.30 -7.47 15.52
N GLN A 139 -6.49 -7.18 16.04
CA GLN A 139 -6.73 -6.04 16.92
C GLN A 139 -7.54 -6.48 18.14
N LEU A 140 -7.12 -5.98 19.29
CA LEU A 140 -7.85 -6.10 20.55
C LEU A 140 -8.21 -4.71 21.06
N ASP A 141 -9.50 -4.44 21.22
CA ASP A 141 -10.02 -3.22 21.82
C ASP A 141 -10.51 -3.51 23.25
N LEU A 142 -10.09 -2.69 24.19
CA LEU A 142 -10.33 -2.81 25.63
C LEU A 142 -10.92 -1.50 26.19
N PRO A 143 -12.15 -1.12 25.82
CA PRO A 143 -12.70 0.22 26.12
C PRO A 143 -12.82 0.53 27.61
N LYS A 144 -12.85 -0.48 28.47
CA LYS A 144 -12.95 -0.34 29.93
C LYS A 144 -11.59 -0.35 30.66
N PHE A 145 -10.48 -0.54 29.92
CA PHE A 145 -9.14 -0.55 30.48
C PHE A 145 -8.40 0.73 30.03
N PRO A 146 -8.45 1.82 30.80
CA PRO A 146 -7.93 3.09 30.34
C PRO A 146 -6.44 3.05 30.01
N TRP A 147 -5.64 2.30 30.76
CA TRP A 147 -4.19 2.22 30.58
C TRP A 147 -3.76 1.39 29.35
N LEU A 148 -4.66 0.56 28.79
CA LEU A 148 -4.44 -0.18 27.54
C LEU A 148 -5.78 -0.31 26.81
N ARG A 149 -6.07 0.60 25.88
CA ARG A 149 -7.37 0.65 25.20
C ARG A 149 -7.37 -0.16 23.92
N LYS A 150 -6.21 -0.25 23.27
CA LYS A 150 -6.08 -0.96 21.99
C LYS A 150 -4.70 -1.56 21.84
N VAL A 151 -4.65 -2.75 21.23
CA VAL A 151 -3.44 -3.42 20.75
C VAL A 151 -3.68 -3.87 19.32
N VAL A 152 -2.71 -3.66 18.45
CA VAL A 152 -2.71 -4.12 17.06
C VAL A 152 -1.44 -4.90 16.78
N VAL A 153 -1.56 -6.00 16.05
CA VAL A 153 -0.44 -6.75 15.50
C VAL A 153 -0.73 -6.99 14.02
N GLU A 154 0.19 -6.60 13.16
CA GLU A 154 0.08 -6.79 11.72
C GLU A 154 1.31 -7.46 11.14
N TYR A 155 1.08 -8.24 10.11
CA TYR A 155 2.10 -8.91 9.32
C TYR A 155 1.86 -8.61 7.85
N LEU A 156 2.76 -7.82 7.26
CA LEU A 156 2.77 -7.52 5.83
C LEU A 156 3.74 -8.45 5.12
N VAL A 157 3.29 -9.07 4.05
CA VAL A 157 4.14 -9.86 3.17
C VAL A 157 3.79 -9.57 1.70
N THR A 158 4.82 -9.31 0.89
CA THR A 158 4.74 -9.05 -0.55
C THR A 158 5.88 -9.76 -1.28
N ARG A 159 6.23 -10.95 -0.81
CA ARG A 159 7.43 -11.66 -1.29
C ARG A 159 7.20 -12.56 -2.48
N ASP A 160 6.01 -13.11 -2.57
CA ASP A 160 5.69 -14.12 -3.58
C ASP A 160 5.52 -13.48 -4.96
N GLN A 161 4.60 -12.50 -5.07
CA GLN A 161 4.31 -11.78 -6.31
C GLN A 161 4.10 -12.75 -7.48
N SER A 162 3.29 -13.80 -7.24
CA SER A 162 3.01 -14.89 -8.19
C SER A 162 4.25 -15.70 -8.62
N GLY A 163 5.30 -15.70 -7.77
CA GLY A 163 6.55 -16.42 -8.00
C GLY A 163 7.51 -15.72 -8.94
N GLN A 164 8.52 -16.45 -9.39
CA GLN A 164 9.43 -15.94 -10.42
C GLN A 164 8.76 -15.93 -11.79
N PHE A 165 9.17 -15.01 -12.66
CA PHE A 165 8.68 -14.96 -14.03
C PHE A 165 8.88 -16.32 -14.72
N HIS A 166 7.85 -16.82 -15.36
CA HIS A 166 7.86 -18.05 -16.15
C HIS A 166 6.93 -17.92 -17.34
N PHE A 167 7.17 -18.73 -18.38
CA PHE A 167 6.24 -18.82 -19.49
C PHE A 167 5.13 -19.81 -19.15
N ILE A 168 3.89 -19.39 -19.34
CA ILE A 168 2.72 -20.25 -19.21
C ILE A 168 2.41 -20.80 -20.60
N ASP A 169 2.56 -22.10 -20.73
CA ASP A 169 2.32 -22.80 -21.98
C ASP A 169 0.89 -23.34 -21.98
N PHE A 170 -0.07 -22.52 -22.41
CA PHE A 170 -1.48 -22.91 -22.44
C PHE A 170 -1.88 -23.63 -23.73
N ASP A 171 -1.30 -23.26 -24.85
CA ASP A 171 -1.56 -23.85 -26.16
C ASP A 171 -0.46 -23.34 -27.12
N HIS A 172 0.43 -24.22 -27.53
CA HIS A 172 1.56 -23.92 -28.40
C HIS A 172 1.18 -23.23 -29.69
N ASP A 173 -0.03 -23.49 -30.21
CA ASP A 173 -0.45 -23.04 -31.52
C ASP A 173 -1.19 -21.69 -31.49
N LEU A 174 -1.84 -21.34 -30.38
CA LEU A 174 -2.71 -20.16 -30.29
C LEU A 174 -2.14 -19.02 -29.43
N HIS A 175 -1.32 -19.29 -28.41
CA HIS A 175 -0.81 -18.30 -27.47
C HIS A 175 0.65 -18.54 -27.10
N PRO A 176 1.58 -18.43 -28.07
CA PRO A 176 2.99 -18.61 -27.78
C PRO A 176 3.49 -17.48 -26.87
N GLY A 177 4.00 -17.83 -25.69
CA GLY A 177 4.77 -16.91 -24.87
C GLY A 177 3.99 -16.02 -23.92
N VAL A 178 2.85 -16.45 -23.42
CA VAL A 178 2.20 -15.78 -22.30
C VAL A 178 3.08 -15.95 -21.05
N GLY A 179 3.54 -14.82 -20.50
CA GLY A 179 4.27 -14.80 -19.24
C GLY A 179 3.34 -14.86 -18.03
N GLY A 180 3.84 -15.41 -16.94
CA GLY A 180 3.17 -15.40 -15.66
C GLY A 180 4.20 -15.25 -14.53
N GLY A 181 3.77 -14.84 -13.36
CA GLY A 181 4.62 -14.59 -12.21
C GLY A 181 5.50 -13.34 -12.33
N GLY A 182 6.22 -13.06 -11.28
CA GLY A 182 7.09 -11.91 -11.21
C GLY A 182 6.35 -10.58 -11.21
N ASP A 183 5.14 -10.57 -10.66
CA ASP A 183 4.39 -9.34 -10.44
C ASP A 183 5.31 -8.37 -9.68
N ASP A 184 5.42 -7.18 -10.18
CA ASP A 184 6.39 -6.22 -9.68
C ASP A 184 5.62 -5.09 -8.99
N TYR A 185 5.06 -5.43 -7.82
CA TYR A 185 4.13 -4.56 -7.09
C TYR A 185 4.58 -3.10 -7.06
N TYR A 186 3.66 -2.21 -7.39
CA TYR A 186 3.81 -0.77 -7.52
C TYR A 186 4.61 -0.30 -8.75
N ASN A 187 5.17 -1.19 -9.55
CA ASN A 187 5.84 -0.84 -10.78
C ASN A 187 4.97 -1.11 -12.02
N ASN A 188 5.22 -0.39 -13.09
CA ASN A 188 4.57 -0.61 -14.37
C ASN A 188 5.49 -0.16 -15.50
N GLY A 189 5.43 -0.84 -16.64
CA GLY A 189 6.26 -0.55 -17.80
C GLY A 189 5.93 0.76 -18.50
N GLU A 190 4.66 1.16 -18.52
CA GLU A 190 4.20 2.42 -19.11
C GLU A 190 4.24 3.56 -18.09
N TYR A 191 3.69 3.34 -16.92
CA TYR A 191 3.65 4.32 -15.82
C TYR A 191 4.87 4.14 -14.92
N THR A 192 6.03 4.49 -15.45
CA THR A 192 7.34 4.21 -14.84
C THR A 192 7.59 4.84 -13.48
N THR A 193 6.79 5.82 -13.07
CA THR A 193 6.79 6.36 -11.70
C THR A 193 6.18 5.36 -10.70
N GLY A 194 5.47 4.35 -11.20
CA GLY A 194 4.76 3.38 -10.37
C GLY A 194 3.63 3.99 -9.54
N ALA A 195 3.19 3.28 -8.50
CA ALA A 195 2.16 3.73 -7.56
C ALA A 195 2.68 4.85 -6.65
N SER A 196 3.07 5.99 -7.23
CA SER A 196 3.64 7.11 -6.50
C SER A 196 3.02 8.46 -6.90
N TYR A 197 3.07 9.40 -5.96
CA TYR A 197 2.76 10.81 -6.18
C TYR A 197 3.93 11.65 -5.66
N PHE A 198 4.52 12.49 -6.51
CA PHE A 198 5.80 13.17 -6.24
C PHE A 198 6.89 12.20 -5.73
N ASN A 199 7.00 11.04 -6.36
CA ASN A 199 7.89 9.93 -5.98
C ASN A 199 7.70 9.36 -4.56
N ARG A 200 6.63 9.69 -3.88
CA ARG A 200 6.22 9.08 -2.61
C ARG A 200 5.22 7.98 -2.86
N ALA A 201 5.43 6.83 -2.27
CA ALA A 201 4.55 5.68 -2.41
C ALA A 201 3.11 6.02 -2.02
N ILE A 202 2.16 5.60 -2.84
CA ILE A 202 0.73 5.58 -2.51
C ILE A 202 0.43 4.17 -2.00
N GLY A 203 0.08 4.06 -0.71
CA GLY A 203 -0.18 2.77 -0.05
C GLY A 203 0.80 2.51 1.09
N SER A 204 1.39 1.31 1.15
CA SER A 204 2.24 0.93 2.27
C SER A 204 3.56 1.71 2.30
N PRO A 205 3.90 2.39 3.41
CA PRO A 205 5.18 3.06 3.56
C PRO A 205 6.37 2.08 3.69
N LEU A 206 6.10 0.78 3.85
CA LEU A 206 7.12 -0.26 3.96
C LEU A 206 7.65 -0.70 2.57
N ILE A 207 6.94 -0.33 1.50
CA ILE A 207 7.45 -0.36 0.14
C ILE A 207 8.19 0.96 -0.10
N THR A 208 9.51 0.89 -0.25
CA THR A 208 10.38 2.07 -0.25
C THR A 208 10.06 3.02 -1.39
N SER A 209 9.71 4.26 -1.07
CA SER A 209 9.37 5.30 -2.04
C SER A 209 10.51 5.60 -3.00
N PRO A 210 10.21 5.86 -4.29
CA PRO A 210 11.23 6.22 -5.28
C PRO A 210 12.05 7.48 -4.95
N GLU A 211 11.54 8.37 -4.10
CA GLU A 211 12.30 9.56 -3.65
C GLU A 211 13.62 9.22 -2.95
N TYR A 212 13.76 7.99 -2.43
CA TYR A 212 14.99 7.49 -1.81
C TYR A 212 15.91 6.74 -2.78
N ASN A 213 15.55 6.66 -4.06
CA ASN A 213 16.39 6.01 -5.06
C ASN A 213 17.62 6.84 -5.37
N GLU A 214 18.76 6.16 -5.52
CA GLU A 214 19.99 6.78 -5.97
C GLU A 214 19.85 7.38 -7.38
N ALA A 215 20.54 8.48 -7.64
CA ALA A 215 20.60 9.17 -8.93
C ALA A 215 19.23 9.53 -9.54
N GLY A 216 18.19 9.66 -8.73
CA GLY A 216 16.86 10.05 -9.19
C GLY A 216 16.20 9.04 -10.12
N SER A 217 16.46 7.74 -9.95
CA SER A 217 15.78 6.72 -10.73
C SER A 217 14.32 6.58 -10.34
N LEU A 218 13.43 6.47 -11.34
CA LEU A 218 12.00 6.25 -11.15
C LEU A 218 11.69 4.80 -10.76
N GLY A 219 10.46 4.59 -10.28
CA GLY A 219 9.94 3.29 -9.89
C GLY A 219 10.49 2.78 -8.57
N PHE A 220 9.88 1.72 -8.11
CA PHE A 220 10.18 1.10 -6.82
C PHE A 220 11.31 0.09 -6.95
N LYS A 221 12.35 0.23 -6.14
CA LYS A 221 13.50 -0.68 -6.09
C LYS A 221 13.37 -1.74 -5.00
N ASN A 222 12.38 -1.59 -4.14
CA ASN A 222 12.09 -2.49 -3.04
C ASN A 222 10.58 -2.64 -2.84
N ASN A 223 10.06 -3.74 -3.29
CA ASN A 223 8.64 -4.09 -3.16
C ASN A 223 8.41 -5.52 -2.65
N ARG A 224 9.49 -6.28 -2.37
CA ARG A 224 9.42 -7.61 -1.76
C ARG A 224 9.82 -7.52 -0.30
N VAL A 225 8.81 -7.41 0.57
CA VAL A 225 9.00 -7.18 2.01
C VAL A 225 8.33 -8.25 2.85
N ARG A 226 8.77 -8.35 4.11
CA ARG A 226 8.12 -9.11 5.17
C ARG A 226 8.32 -8.36 6.48
N ASP A 227 7.23 -7.82 7.01
CA ASP A 227 7.30 -6.86 8.07
C ASP A 227 6.28 -7.20 9.16
N TRP A 228 6.67 -6.96 10.42
CA TRP A 228 5.80 -7.02 11.56
C TRP A 228 5.57 -5.61 12.10
N HIS A 229 4.33 -5.30 12.37
CA HIS A 229 3.93 -4.05 12.99
C HIS A 229 3.16 -4.32 14.27
N PHE A 230 3.53 -3.58 15.33
CA PHE A 230 2.91 -3.62 16.64
C PHE A 230 2.46 -2.23 17.02
N GLY A 231 1.23 -2.10 17.48
CA GLY A 231 0.67 -0.86 17.98
C GLY A 231 -0.01 -1.06 19.32
N ALA A 232 0.14 -0.10 20.23
CA ALA A 232 -0.61 -0.04 21.47
C ALA A 232 -0.95 1.41 21.81
N GLU A 233 -2.15 1.63 22.35
CA GLU A 233 -2.58 2.92 22.86
C GLU A 233 -3.36 2.80 24.16
N GLY A 234 -3.27 3.84 24.98
CA GLY A 234 -3.98 3.91 26.24
C GLY A 234 -3.88 5.29 26.88
N ALA A 235 -4.34 5.41 28.12
CA ALA A 235 -4.23 6.63 28.92
C ALA A 235 -3.58 6.34 30.26
N ILE A 236 -2.58 7.12 30.61
CA ILE A 236 -1.91 7.07 31.90
C ILE A 236 -2.76 7.78 32.98
N SER A 237 -3.48 8.82 32.55
CA SER A 237 -4.43 9.57 33.39
C SER A 237 -5.60 10.09 32.55
N SER A 238 -6.53 10.81 33.16
CA SER A 238 -7.60 11.52 32.46
C SER A 238 -7.11 12.60 31.50
N GLN A 239 -5.90 13.10 31.68
CA GLN A 239 -5.30 14.15 30.86
C GLN A 239 -4.20 13.65 29.94
N VAL A 240 -3.60 12.49 30.21
CA VAL A 240 -2.42 11.99 29.48
C VAL A 240 -2.74 10.68 28.80
N SER A 241 -2.63 10.65 27.48
CA SER A 241 -2.70 9.44 26.67
C SER A 241 -1.37 9.17 25.95
N TYR A 242 -1.19 7.93 25.51
CA TYR A 242 -0.02 7.52 24.77
C TYR A 242 -0.40 6.63 23.59
N ARG A 243 0.46 6.62 22.57
CA ARG A 243 0.48 5.65 21.50
C ARG A 243 1.91 5.21 21.22
N VAL A 244 2.12 3.91 21.10
CA VAL A 244 3.40 3.29 20.72
C VAL A 244 3.19 2.50 19.44
N LEU A 245 4.06 2.71 18.47
CA LEU A 245 4.13 1.92 17.24
C LEU A 245 5.56 1.38 17.08
N VAL A 246 5.67 0.12 16.69
CA VAL A 246 6.96 -0.51 16.40
C VAL A 246 6.82 -1.36 15.14
N THR A 247 7.73 -1.16 14.19
CA THR A 247 7.77 -1.95 12.96
C THR A 247 9.14 -2.62 12.82
N VAL A 248 9.16 -3.91 12.48
CA VAL A 248 10.39 -4.65 12.17
C VAL A 248 10.31 -5.10 10.73
N MET A 249 11.29 -4.72 9.93
CA MET A 249 11.28 -4.82 8.47
C MET A 249 12.35 -5.75 7.94
N ASN A 250 11.98 -6.51 6.90
CA ASN A 250 12.91 -7.27 6.08
C ASN A 250 12.58 -7.07 4.60
N SER A 251 13.59 -6.82 3.79
CA SER A 251 13.43 -6.43 2.39
C SER A 251 14.41 -7.16 1.49
N TRP A 252 13.96 -7.52 0.29
CA TRP A 252 14.72 -8.32 -0.68
C TRP A 252 14.90 -7.63 -2.04
N GLY A 253 14.44 -6.39 -2.21
CA GLY A 253 14.44 -5.70 -3.49
C GLY A 253 13.28 -6.16 -4.37
N ARG A 254 13.51 -6.35 -5.64
CA ARG A 254 12.55 -6.84 -6.65
C ARG A 254 12.89 -8.27 -7.09
N HIS A 255 11.99 -8.95 -7.80
CA HIS A 255 12.33 -10.25 -8.43
C HIS A 255 13.44 -10.09 -9.48
N VAL A 256 13.31 -9.09 -10.34
CA VAL A 256 14.26 -8.85 -11.45
C VAL A 256 15.56 -8.18 -11.00
N THR A 257 15.57 -7.47 -9.88
CA THR A 257 16.72 -6.80 -9.29
C THR A 257 16.75 -7.01 -7.77
N PRO A 258 17.03 -8.23 -7.31
CA PRO A 258 17.09 -8.51 -5.88
C PRO A 258 18.30 -7.80 -5.24
N PHE A 259 18.17 -7.44 -3.97
CA PHE A 259 19.33 -6.98 -3.20
C PHE A 259 20.36 -8.11 -3.05
N LEU A 260 21.65 -7.75 -3.10
CA LEU A 260 22.76 -8.70 -2.88
C LEU A 260 22.65 -9.41 -1.53
N SER A 261 22.13 -8.72 -0.53
CA SER A 261 21.82 -9.28 0.77
C SER A 261 20.50 -8.69 1.30
N LYS A 262 19.79 -9.47 2.08
CA LYS A 262 18.55 -9.02 2.74
C LYS A 262 18.82 -7.79 3.60
N LYS A 263 18.11 -6.70 3.34
CA LYS A 263 18.11 -5.52 4.20
C LYS A 263 17.16 -5.71 5.39
N ARG A 264 17.50 -5.12 6.52
CA ARG A 264 16.71 -5.16 7.75
C ARG A 264 16.58 -3.76 8.30
N GLY A 265 15.46 -3.51 8.97
CA GLY A 265 15.24 -2.27 9.69
C GLY A 265 14.26 -2.44 10.83
N ALA A 266 14.26 -1.49 11.73
CA ALA A 266 13.25 -1.31 12.75
C ALA A 266 12.91 0.17 12.86
N SER A 267 11.62 0.47 13.02
CA SER A 267 11.12 1.82 13.25
C SER A 267 10.27 1.84 14.52
N GLY A 268 10.39 2.88 15.30
CA GLY A 268 9.60 3.10 16.50
C GLY A 268 9.03 4.51 16.56
N LEU A 269 7.81 4.64 17.07
CA LEU A 269 7.15 5.91 17.36
C LEU A 269 6.52 5.87 18.75
N LEU A 270 6.76 6.91 19.54
CA LEU A 270 6.07 7.16 20.80
C LEU A 270 5.42 8.54 20.72
N ASP A 271 4.10 8.58 20.84
CA ASP A 271 3.32 9.79 21.03
C ASP A 271 2.85 9.88 22.49
N ILE A 272 2.92 11.07 23.07
CA ILE A 272 2.32 11.41 24.35
C ILE A 272 1.47 12.65 24.14
N SER A 273 0.15 12.53 24.39
CA SER A 273 -0.80 13.63 24.29
C SER A 273 -1.25 14.08 25.67
N TYR A 274 -1.30 15.39 25.86
CA TYR A 274 -1.73 16.02 27.10
C TYR A 274 -2.87 17.01 26.82
N GLN A 275 -4.02 16.78 27.48
CA GLN A 275 -5.15 17.69 27.48
C GLN A 275 -5.14 18.56 28.73
N HIS A 276 -4.96 19.86 28.54
CA HIS A 276 -4.82 20.77 29.67
C HIS A 276 -6.21 21.05 30.30
N PRO A 277 -6.39 20.79 31.63
CA PRO A 277 -7.73 20.84 32.24
C PRO A 277 -8.34 22.27 32.33
N ARG A 278 -7.51 23.33 32.26
CA ARG A 278 -7.97 24.74 32.29
C ARG A 278 -8.00 25.40 30.90
N LEU A 279 -7.46 24.77 29.88
CA LEU A 279 -7.46 25.23 28.49
C LEU A 279 -8.39 24.30 27.70
N SER A 280 -9.71 24.52 27.87
CA SER A 280 -10.71 23.71 27.19
C SER A 280 -10.48 23.66 25.68
N GLY A 281 -10.43 22.46 25.12
CA GLY A 281 -10.17 22.24 23.70
C GLY A 281 -8.72 22.22 23.27
N TRP A 282 -7.75 22.48 24.17
CA TRP A 282 -6.33 22.40 23.82
C TRP A 282 -5.74 21.03 24.13
N GLU A 283 -5.11 20.44 23.10
CA GLU A 283 -4.33 19.21 23.20
C GLU A 283 -2.90 19.45 22.69
N PHE A 284 -1.92 19.00 23.46
CA PHE A 284 -0.51 19.06 23.13
C PHE A 284 0.03 17.64 22.96
N THR A 285 0.61 17.35 21.80
CA THR A 285 1.20 16.03 21.51
C THR A 285 2.69 16.17 21.24
N GLY A 286 3.51 15.49 22.05
CA GLY A 286 4.92 15.27 21.79
C GLY A 286 5.12 13.91 21.15
N SER A 287 5.88 13.85 20.04
CA SER A 287 6.22 12.62 19.34
C SER A 287 7.73 12.42 19.28
N LEU A 288 8.17 11.18 19.53
CA LEU A 288 9.54 10.73 19.35
C LEU A 288 9.53 9.58 18.35
N ALA A 289 10.37 9.65 17.31
CA ALA A 289 10.52 8.62 16.31
C ALA A 289 11.98 8.23 16.15
N ALA A 290 12.24 6.95 15.91
CA ALA A 290 13.58 6.45 15.61
C ALA A 290 13.53 5.32 14.60
N ASP A 291 14.50 5.30 13.68
CA ASP A 291 14.76 4.20 12.76
C ASP A 291 16.17 3.65 13.02
N ALA A 292 16.33 2.34 12.80
CA ALA A 292 17.62 1.67 12.87
C ALA A 292 17.73 0.57 11.80
N GLY A 293 18.93 0.37 11.28
CA GLY A 293 19.25 -0.72 10.34
C GLY A 293 19.53 -0.31 8.92
N SER A 294 19.66 -1.30 8.04
CA SER A 294 20.15 -1.12 6.66
C SER A 294 19.06 -0.68 5.66
N MET A 295 17.78 -0.50 6.10
CA MET A 295 16.70 -0.04 5.23
C MET A 295 16.71 1.48 5.07
N PHE A 296 16.57 2.19 6.17
CA PHE A 296 16.47 3.65 6.20
C PHE A 296 17.66 4.31 6.89
N GLY A 297 18.63 3.51 7.39
CA GLY A 297 19.70 3.99 8.23
C GLY A 297 19.24 4.22 9.67
N ASP A 298 20.09 4.87 10.45
CA ASP A 298 19.82 5.24 11.83
C ASP A 298 19.36 6.69 11.86
N ASN A 299 18.10 6.92 12.21
CA ASN A 299 17.49 8.24 12.23
C ASN A 299 16.81 8.48 13.59
N PHE A 300 16.70 9.74 13.97
CA PHE A 300 15.92 10.17 15.12
C PHE A 300 15.16 11.44 14.77
N GLY A 301 13.91 11.53 15.22
CA GLY A 301 13.07 12.69 15.02
C GLY A 301 12.19 12.98 16.23
N PHE A 302 11.83 14.25 16.40
CA PHE A 302 10.80 14.64 17.35
C PHE A 302 9.86 15.68 16.73
N SER A 303 8.64 15.74 17.22
CA SER A 303 7.70 16.80 16.88
C SER A 303 6.88 17.23 18.10
N LEU A 304 6.42 18.48 18.06
CA LEU A 304 5.45 19.03 19.01
C LEU A 304 4.26 19.55 18.20
N ASN A 305 3.08 19.07 18.52
CA ASN A 305 1.84 19.49 17.89
C ASN A 305 0.91 20.11 18.96
N CYS A 306 0.17 21.12 18.54
CA CYS A 306 -0.85 21.74 19.36
C CYS A 306 -2.15 21.80 18.54
N LEU A 307 -3.21 21.22 19.07
CA LEU A 307 -4.53 21.22 18.45
C LEU A 307 -5.51 21.99 19.34
N LEU A 308 -6.39 22.74 18.72
CA LEU A 308 -7.54 23.39 19.36
C LEU A 308 -8.82 22.86 18.68
N TYR A 309 -9.70 22.26 19.50
CA TYR A 309 -10.98 21.69 19.08
C TYR A 309 -12.14 22.67 19.30
#